data_1eadf3aa6f2576ecd59fe47e83b7ceac
#
_entry.id   1eadf3aa6f2576ecd59fe47e83b7ceac
#
_cell.length_a   1.000
_cell.length_b   1.000
_cell.length_c   1.000
_cell.angle_alpha   90.00
_cell.angle_beta   90.00
_cell.angle_gamma   90.00
#
_symmetry.space_group_name_H-M   'P 1'
#
loop_
_entity.id
_entity.type
_entity.pdbx_description
1 polymer ?
#
loop_
_entity_poly.entity_id
_entity_poly.type
_entity_poly.pdbx_seq_one_letter_code
_entity_poly.pdbx_strand_id
1 'polypeptide(L)'
;MSSKAPDSMVAREFVEFAVEAGVLRFGEFKTKAGRLSPYFFNSALFDDGAKLKRLAEFYARRLVASGLDFDMLFGPAYKGITLAAAIAIEFAQRGRAMPFAYNRKEAKDHGEGGIVVGAPLRGRTVIVDDVITDGASKRESVELIRHEGAEPVAVLIALDRMERGGSGDTLSANSAVMDFERDHGLPVLAIATLTDLMEFLNSDADSPYAGHADAVARYREKYGA
;
A
#
# COMPACT_ATOMS: atom_id res chain seq x y z
N MET A 1 -16.38 9.82 -11.55
CA MET A 1 -16.03 8.40 -11.29
C MET A 1 -14.58 8.37 -10.82
N SER A 2 -14.31 7.83 -9.64
CA SER A 2 -12.93 7.72 -9.12
C SER A 2 -12.14 6.74 -9.98
N SER A 3 -10.95 7.13 -10.46
CA SER A 3 -10.07 6.22 -11.20
C SER A 3 -9.40 5.25 -10.23
N LYS A 4 -9.74 3.97 -10.33
CA LYS A 4 -9.17 2.90 -9.51
C LYS A 4 -7.78 2.47 -10.00
N ALA A 5 -7.54 2.55 -11.31
CA ALA A 5 -6.26 2.21 -11.89
C ALA A 5 -5.17 3.24 -11.53
N PRO A 6 -3.91 2.82 -11.34
CA PRO A 6 -2.78 3.73 -11.24
C PRO A 6 -2.67 4.65 -12.48
N ASP A 7 -2.12 5.84 -12.27
CA ASP A 7 -1.60 6.64 -13.37
C ASP A 7 -0.28 5.99 -13.82
N SER A 8 -0.20 5.57 -15.08
CA SER A 8 0.93 4.80 -15.61
C SER A 8 2.28 5.52 -15.46
N MET A 9 2.30 6.84 -15.59
CA MET A 9 3.52 7.63 -15.39
C MET A 9 3.94 7.66 -13.92
N VAL A 10 2.98 7.87 -13.01
CA VAL A 10 3.25 7.86 -11.56
C VAL A 10 3.68 6.47 -11.10
N ALA A 11 3.04 5.42 -11.59
CA ALA A 11 3.39 4.04 -11.28
C ALA A 11 4.81 3.69 -11.73
N ARG A 12 5.18 4.07 -12.96
CA ARG A 12 6.53 3.88 -13.48
C ARG A 12 7.59 4.61 -12.65
N GLU A 13 7.40 5.90 -12.40
CA GLU A 13 8.32 6.69 -11.56
C GLU A 13 8.49 6.08 -10.15
N PHE A 14 7.39 5.55 -9.60
CA PHE A 14 7.43 4.88 -8.29
C PHE A 14 8.23 3.57 -8.34
N VAL A 15 8.06 2.74 -9.37
CA VAL A 15 8.82 1.50 -9.55
C VAL A 15 10.31 1.81 -9.67
N GLU A 16 10.70 2.78 -10.52
CA GLU A 16 12.08 3.26 -10.67
C GLU A 16 12.66 3.70 -9.32
N PHE A 17 11.95 4.56 -8.60
CA PHE A 17 12.35 5.00 -7.26
C PHE A 17 12.50 3.85 -6.26
N ALA A 18 11.58 2.88 -6.26
CA ALA A 18 11.64 1.75 -5.33
C ALA A 18 12.85 0.83 -5.62
N VAL A 19 13.23 0.69 -6.90
CA VAL A 19 14.44 -0.04 -7.32
C VAL A 19 15.70 0.72 -6.91
N GLU A 20 15.79 2.01 -7.21
CA GLU A 20 16.94 2.86 -6.84
C GLU A 20 17.17 2.90 -5.32
N ALA A 21 16.08 2.98 -4.55
CA ALA A 21 16.12 2.95 -3.08
C ALA A 21 16.44 1.57 -2.50
N GLY A 22 16.56 0.52 -3.33
CA GLY A 22 16.79 -0.86 -2.90
C GLY A 22 15.60 -1.50 -2.18
N VAL A 23 14.44 -0.85 -2.21
CA VAL A 23 13.16 -1.31 -1.63
C VAL A 23 12.57 -2.45 -2.46
N LEU A 24 12.61 -2.30 -3.79
CA LEU A 24 12.25 -3.33 -4.75
C LEU A 24 13.53 -3.97 -5.31
N ARG A 25 13.67 -5.26 -5.09
CA ARG A 25 14.85 -6.05 -5.51
C ARG A 25 14.42 -7.27 -6.29
N PHE A 26 15.26 -7.67 -7.24
CA PHE A 26 15.07 -8.87 -8.04
C PHE A 26 16.05 -9.96 -7.63
N GLY A 27 15.63 -11.22 -7.70
CA GLY A 27 16.40 -12.38 -7.28
C GLY A 27 15.47 -13.48 -6.75
N GLU A 28 16.00 -14.40 -5.94
CA GLU A 28 15.21 -15.46 -5.33
C GLU A 28 14.91 -15.16 -3.85
N PHE A 29 13.62 -14.98 -3.51
CA PHE A 29 13.20 -14.64 -2.16
C PHE A 29 12.10 -15.59 -1.67
N LYS A 30 12.30 -16.20 -0.51
CA LYS A 30 11.26 -17.02 0.12
C LYS A 30 10.24 -16.13 0.83
N THR A 31 8.98 -16.19 0.40
CA THR A 31 7.87 -15.48 1.03
C THR A 31 7.41 -16.17 2.32
N LYS A 32 6.60 -15.47 3.15
CA LYS A 32 5.96 -16.07 4.34
C LYS A 32 5.07 -17.26 3.99
N ALA A 33 4.45 -17.26 2.83
CA ALA A 33 3.64 -18.37 2.31
C ALA A 33 4.48 -19.54 1.75
N GLY A 34 5.81 -19.50 1.90
CA GLY A 34 6.73 -20.54 1.42
C GLY A 34 7.02 -20.51 -0.08
N ARG A 35 6.48 -19.53 -0.84
CA ARG A 35 6.71 -19.38 -2.28
C ARG A 35 8.10 -18.81 -2.54
N LEU A 36 8.73 -19.23 -3.63
CA LEU A 36 9.97 -18.63 -4.12
C LEU A 36 9.58 -17.50 -5.09
N SER A 37 9.75 -16.25 -4.65
CA SER A 37 9.39 -15.06 -5.43
C SER A 37 10.63 -14.51 -6.16
N PRO A 38 10.53 -14.12 -7.44
CA PRO A 38 11.63 -13.53 -8.21
C PRO A 38 11.87 -12.05 -7.88
N TYR A 39 11.08 -11.47 -7.00
CA TYR A 39 11.23 -10.11 -6.52
C TYR A 39 10.82 -9.99 -5.05
N PHE A 40 11.32 -8.96 -4.40
CA PHE A 40 11.00 -8.64 -3.01
C PHE A 40 10.81 -7.14 -2.82
N PHE A 41 9.65 -6.75 -2.29
CA PHE A 41 9.34 -5.38 -1.91
C PHE A 41 9.46 -5.24 -0.39
N ASN A 42 10.44 -4.47 0.07
CA ASN A 42 10.69 -4.21 1.48
C ASN A 42 10.57 -2.72 1.81
N SER A 43 9.38 -2.28 2.13
CA SER A 43 9.08 -0.89 2.48
C SER A 43 9.83 -0.36 3.71
N ALA A 44 10.39 -1.24 4.56
CA ALA A 44 11.21 -0.82 5.69
C ALA A 44 12.52 -0.13 5.27
N LEU A 45 12.92 -0.27 4.00
CA LEU A 45 14.10 0.41 3.44
C LEU A 45 13.81 1.83 2.94
N PHE A 46 12.61 2.33 3.08
CA PHE A 46 12.33 3.77 3.07
C PHE A 46 12.69 4.34 4.45
N ASP A 47 13.96 4.27 4.82
CA ASP A 47 14.49 4.37 6.17
C ASP A 47 15.16 5.72 6.49
N ASP A 48 15.08 6.67 5.56
CA ASP A 48 15.52 8.05 5.76
C ASP A 48 14.47 9.07 5.33
N GLY A 49 14.68 10.33 5.76
CA GLY A 49 13.73 11.42 5.51
C GLY A 49 13.54 11.75 4.02
N ALA A 50 14.55 11.60 3.18
CA ALA A 50 14.46 11.88 1.75
C ALA A 50 13.61 10.83 1.04
N LYS A 51 13.86 9.55 1.32
CA LYS A 51 13.07 8.43 0.80
C LYS A 51 11.62 8.50 1.28
N LEU A 52 11.41 8.77 2.59
CA LEU A 52 10.06 8.86 3.14
C LEU A 52 9.28 10.05 2.57
N LYS A 53 9.94 11.21 2.38
CA LYS A 53 9.35 12.36 1.70
C LYS A 53 8.92 12.01 0.28
N ARG A 54 9.82 11.40 -0.52
CA ARG A 54 9.52 11.01 -1.90
C ARG A 54 8.38 9.98 -1.97
N LEU A 55 8.36 9.02 -1.04
CA LEU A 55 7.27 8.07 -0.90
C LEU A 55 5.94 8.79 -0.64
N ALA A 56 5.90 9.73 0.30
CA ALA A 56 4.70 10.50 0.64
C ALA A 56 4.17 11.31 -0.57
N GLU A 57 5.06 11.86 -1.41
CA GLU A 57 4.70 12.53 -2.67
C GLU A 57 3.92 11.59 -3.61
N PHE A 58 4.35 10.32 -3.76
CA PHE A 58 3.66 9.33 -4.57
C PHE A 58 2.28 8.99 -4.01
N TYR A 59 2.17 8.79 -2.70
CA TYR A 59 0.88 8.57 -2.04
C TYR A 59 -0.08 9.74 -2.25
N ALA A 60 0.39 10.97 -2.06
CA ALA A 60 -0.42 12.17 -2.25
C ALA A 60 -0.85 12.34 -3.73
N ARG A 61 0.06 12.12 -4.69
CA ARG A 61 -0.25 12.14 -6.13
C ARG A 61 -1.34 11.13 -6.46
N ARG A 62 -1.23 9.91 -5.93
CA ARG A 62 -2.21 8.84 -6.16
C ARG A 62 -3.59 9.17 -5.60
N LEU A 63 -3.66 9.74 -4.39
CA LEU A 63 -4.92 10.19 -3.80
C LEU A 63 -5.57 11.31 -4.60
N VAL A 64 -4.81 12.31 -5.00
CA VAL A 64 -5.32 13.42 -5.83
C VAL A 64 -5.82 12.89 -7.17
N ALA A 65 -5.05 12.04 -7.85
CA ALA A 65 -5.42 11.47 -9.16
C ALA A 65 -6.66 10.54 -9.09
N SER A 66 -6.93 9.93 -7.94
CA SER A 66 -8.11 9.08 -7.77
C SER A 66 -9.43 9.84 -7.82
N GLY A 67 -9.41 11.16 -7.56
CA GLY A 67 -10.63 11.96 -7.41
C GLY A 67 -11.49 11.55 -6.20
N LEU A 68 -10.93 10.75 -5.28
CA LEU A 68 -11.62 10.33 -4.07
C LEU A 68 -11.79 11.51 -3.14
N ASP A 69 -12.98 11.65 -2.62
CA ASP A 69 -13.28 12.65 -1.60
C ASP A 69 -13.09 12.05 -0.20
N PHE A 70 -12.20 12.65 0.59
CA PHE A 70 -11.83 12.17 1.93
C PHE A 70 -11.43 13.32 2.85
N ASP A 71 -11.52 13.09 4.16
CA ASP A 71 -11.35 14.12 5.18
C ASP A 71 -10.09 13.88 6.01
N MET A 72 -9.65 12.64 6.19
CA MET A 72 -8.48 12.31 7.01
C MET A 72 -7.81 11.00 6.60
N LEU A 73 -6.62 10.76 7.18
CA LEU A 73 -5.83 9.55 6.98
C LEU A 73 -5.79 8.70 8.25
N PHE A 74 -5.78 7.40 8.08
CA PHE A 74 -5.55 6.44 9.16
C PHE A 74 -4.40 5.51 8.81
N GLY A 75 -3.39 5.45 9.67
CA GLY A 75 -2.22 4.58 9.51
C GLY A 75 -2.20 3.43 10.51
N PRO A 76 -2.49 2.17 10.13
CA PRO A 76 -2.41 1.05 11.06
C PRO A 76 -0.97 0.80 11.53
N ALA A 77 -0.83 0.44 12.82
CA ALA A 77 0.46 0.12 13.42
C ALA A 77 1.07 -1.13 12.73
N TYR A 78 2.37 -1.09 12.35
CA TYR A 78 3.29 -0.01 12.69
C TYR A 78 3.66 0.86 11.48
N LYS A 79 3.75 0.31 10.26
CA LYS A 79 4.22 1.01 9.06
C LYS A 79 3.30 2.15 8.63
N GLY A 80 1.99 1.95 8.78
CA GLY A 80 1.01 2.98 8.48
C GLY A 80 1.18 4.25 9.30
N ILE A 81 1.76 4.18 10.50
CA ILE A 81 1.97 5.36 11.36
C ILE A 81 2.85 6.39 10.66
N THR A 82 4.03 5.97 10.22
CA THR A 82 4.98 6.86 9.54
C THR A 82 4.45 7.33 8.19
N LEU A 83 3.74 6.46 7.47
CA LEU A 83 3.10 6.79 6.20
C LEU A 83 2.03 7.87 6.38
N ALA A 84 1.08 7.69 7.29
CA ALA A 84 0.02 8.67 7.52
C ALA A 84 0.58 10.05 7.90
N ALA A 85 1.58 10.08 8.79
CA ALA A 85 2.24 11.32 9.18
C ALA A 85 2.97 12.00 8.00
N ALA A 86 3.74 11.25 7.22
CA ALA A 86 4.48 11.78 6.09
C ALA A 86 3.54 12.29 4.98
N ILE A 87 2.47 11.55 4.67
CA ILE A 87 1.45 11.96 3.70
C ILE A 87 0.72 13.21 4.18
N ALA A 88 0.38 13.32 5.47
CA ALA A 88 -0.25 14.50 6.03
C ALA A 88 0.63 15.75 5.90
N ILE A 89 1.96 15.62 6.11
CA ILE A 89 2.93 16.70 5.88
C ILE A 89 2.97 17.09 4.40
N GLU A 90 2.97 16.12 3.49
CA GLU A 90 2.96 16.38 2.05
C GLU A 90 1.68 17.13 1.61
N PHE A 91 0.51 16.78 2.15
CA PHE A 91 -0.72 17.54 1.91
C PHE A 91 -0.66 18.96 2.47
N ALA A 92 -0.04 19.15 3.64
CA ALA A 92 0.15 20.48 4.23
C ALA A 92 1.03 21.37 3.35
N GLN A 93 2.09 20.82 2.74
CA GLN A 93 2.92 21.53 1.77
C GLN A 93 2.14 21.95 0.51
N ARG A 94 1.09 21.21 0.16
CA ARG A 94 0.16 21.53 -0.94
C ARG A 94 -1.00 22.45 -0.51
N GLY A 95 -0.95 23.01 0.70
CA GLY A 95 -1.94 23.93 1.23
C GLY A 95 -3.20 23.28 1.83
N ARG A 96 -3.19 21.96 2.03
CA ARG A 96 -4.28 21.25 2.66
C ARG A 96 -3.85 20.66 4.01
N ALA A 97 -4.29 21.26 5.12
CA ALA A 97 -4.12 20.65 6.43
C ALA A 97 -4.87 19.32 6.48
N MET A 98 -4.13 18.21 6.63
CA MET A 98 -4.67 16.86 6.58
C MET A 98 -4.63 16.22 7.97
N PRO A 99 -5.78 16.02 8.63
CA PRO A 99 -5.84 15.28 9.88
C PRO A 99 -5.40 13.83 9.66
N PHE A 100 -4.68 13.27 10.65
CA PHE A 100 -4.33 11.86 10.63
C PHE A 100 -4.43 11.25 12.02
N ALA A 101 -4.69 9.95 12.06
CA ALA A 101 -4.70 9.12 13.24
C ALA A 101 -4.04 7.77 12.95
N TYR A 102 -3.71 7.06 14.02
CA TYR A 102 -3.20 5.70 13.97
C TYR A 102 -3.65 4.92 15.20
N ASN A 103 -3.55 3.59 15.18
CA ASN A 103 -3.82 2.78 16.36
C ASN A 103 -2.55 2.36 17.08
N ARG A 104 -2.67 2.15 18.38
CA ARG A 104 -1.75 1.34 19.18
C ARG A 104 -2.14 -0.13 19.05
N LYS A 105 -1.19 -1.05 19.27
CA LYS A 105 -1.52 -2.49 19.37
C LYS A 105 -2.13 -2.85 20.71
N GLU A 106 -1.81 -2.08 21.76
CA GLU A 106 -2.34 -2.28 23.11
C GLU A 106 -2.99 -0.97 23.59
N ALA A 107 -4.18 -1.11 24.17
CA ALA A 107 -4.86 0.02 24.78
C ALA A 107 -4.06 0.53 25.99
N LYS A 108 -4.02 1.86 26.20
CA LYS A 108 -3.48 2.46 27.40
C LYS A 108 -4.58 2.71 28.42
N ASP A 109 -4.31 2.31 29.67
CA ASP A 109 -5.22 2.51 30.80
C ASP A 109 -5.09 3.91 31.43
N HIS A 110 -4.07 4.70 31.05
CA HIS A 110 -3.72 5.98 31.67
C HIS A 110 -3.44 7.08 30.62
N GLY A 111 -3.77 8.31 31.01
CA GLY A 111 -3.56 9.52 30.17
C GLY A 111 -4.62 9.66 29.07
N GLU A 112 -4.20 9.91 27.84
CA GLU A 112 -5.08 9.93 26.67
C GLU A 112 -5.60 8.53 26.30
N GLY A 113 -6.19 7.78 27.21
CA GLY A 113 -6.61 6.39 27.07
C GLY A 113 -7.06 5.95 25.65
N GLY A 114 -7.36 4.66 25.51
CA GLY A 114 -7.86 4.12 24.25
C GLY A 114 -6.77 3.63 23.28
N ILE A 115 -7.24 3.19 22.10
CA ILE A 115 -6.40 2.56 21.08
C ILE A 115 -6.01 3.52 19.96
N VAL A 116 -6.81 4.58 19.72
CA VAL A 116 -6.57 5.58 18.66
C VAL A 116 -5.71 6.73 19.18
N VAL A 117 -4.78 7.20 18.37
CA VAL A 117 -3.88 8.32 18.65
C VAL A 117 -3.91 9.28 17.46
N GLY A 118 -3.85 10.59 17.74
CA GLY A 118 -3.88 11.64 16.73
C GLY A 118 -5.21 12.37 16.68
N ALA A 119 -5.65 12.76 15.48
CA ALA A 119 -6.93 13.43 15.32
C ALA A 119 -8.10 12.48 15.65
N PRO A 120 -9.19 12.97 16.26
CA PRO A 120 -10.41 12.19 16.42
C PRO A 120 -10.89 11.66 15.07
N LEU A 121 -11.22 10.36 15.00
CA LEU A 121 -11.73 9.74 13.78
C LEU A 121 -13.11 10.33 13.46
N ARG A 122 -13.22 11.03 12.33
CA ARG A 122 -14.47 11.69 11.86
C ARG A 122 -14.46 11.77 10.34
N GLY A 123 -15.66 11.73 9.75
CA GLY A 123 -15.83 11.85 8.31
C GLY A 123 -15.22 10.70 7.53
N ARG A 124 -14.84 10.94 6.30
CA ARG A 124 -14.34 9.95 5.34
C ARG A 124 -12.87 9.73 5.52
N THR A 125 -12.49 8.51 5.86
CA THR A 125 -11.13 8.14 6.27
C THR A 125 -10.49 7.21 5.25
N VAL A 126 -9.31 7.56 4.76
CA VAL A 126 -8.47 6.68 3.94
C VAL A 126 -7.48 5.95 4.83
N ILE A 127 -7.47 4.61 4.75
CA ILE A 127 -6.47 3.76 5.39
C ILE A 127 -5.22 3.74 4.50
N VAL A 128 -4.04 4.02 5.08
CA VAL A 128 -2.77 4.02 4.34
C VAL A 128 -1.81 2.98 4.90
N ASP A 129 -1.29 2.10 4.04
CA ASP A 129 -0.31 1.07 4.41
C ASP A 129 0.60 0.75 3.22
N ASP A 130 1.59 -0.13 3.40
CA ASP A 130 2.55 -0.46 2.34
C ASP A 130 2.01 -1.48 1.31
N VAL A 131 1.45 -2.59 1.77
CA VAL A 131 0.91 -3.68 0.94
C VAL A 131 -0.28 -4.35 1.64
N ILE A 132 -1.04 -5.15 0.89
CA ILE A 132 -2.00 -6.11 1.46
C ILE A 132 -1.44 -7.51 1.28
N THR A 133 -1.32 -8.28 2.37
CA THR A 133 -0.90 -9.68 2.35
C THR A 133 -2.09 -10.61 2.66
N ASP A 134 -2.57 -10.57 3.91
CA ASP A 134 -3.74 -11.31 4.38
C ASP A 134 -4.93 -10.37 4.71
N GLY A 135 -4.72 -9.09 4.66
CA GLY A 135 -5.72 -8.06 4.92
C GLY A 135 -6.11 -7.88 6.39
N ALA A 136 -5.56 -8.65 7.35
CA ALA A 136 -5.98 -8.61 8.75
C ALA A 136 -5.91 -7.19 9.35
N SER A 137 -4.77 -6.52 9.22
CA SER A 137 -4.60 -5.16 9.77
C SER A 137 -5.56 -4.14 9.15
N LYS A 138 -5.94 -4.33 7.86
CA LYS A 138 -6.90 -3.46 7.17
C LYS A 138 -8.32 -3.73 7.64
N ARG A 139 -8.69 -5.00 7.89
CA ARG A 139 -10.00 -5.36 8.47
C ARG A 139 -10.16 -4.76 9.86
N GLU A 140 -9.16 -4.94 10.73
CA GLU A 140 -9.13 -4.33 12.06
C GLU A 140 -9.26 -2.80 11.98
N SER A 141 -8.60 -2.16 11.01
CA SER A 141 -8.71 -0.71 10.80
C SER A 141 -10.12 -0.29 10.36
N VAL A 142 -10.75 -1.03 9.47
CA VAL A 142 -12.14 -0.77 9.02
C VAL A 142 -13.11 -0.85 10.19
N GLU A 143 -12.99 -1.89 11.02
CA GLU A 143 -13.83 -2.07 12.21
C GLU A 143 -13.61 -0.95 13.23
N LEU A 144 -12.35 -0.59 13.51
CA LEU A 144 -12.00 0.47 14.43
C LEU A 144 -12.55 1.84 13.96
N ILE A 145 -12.35 2.19 12.69
CA ILE A 145 -12.82 3.46 12.13
C ILE A 145 -14.35 3.56 12.23
N ARG A 146 -15.06 2.48 11.90
CA ARG A 146 -16.52 2.41 12.02
C ARG A 146 -16.99 2.49 13.48
N HIS A 147 -16.31 1.82 14.39
CA HIS A 147 -16.60 1.85 15.82
C HIS A 147 -16.48 3.27 16.40
N GLU A 148 -15.50 4.03 15.95
CA GLU A 148 -15.29 5.43 16.34
C GLU A 148 -16.24 6.43 15.63
N GLY A 149 -17.15 5.95 14.76
CA GLY A 149 -18.16 6.74 14.08
C GLY A 149 -17.66 7.46 12.81
N ALA A 150 -16.50 7.10 12.29
CA ALA A 150 -16.01 7.56 11.00
C ALA A 150 -16.32 6.56 9.87
N GLU A 151 -16.17 6.99 8.62
CA GLU A 151 -16.45 6.20 7.42
C GLU A 151 -15.14 5.84 6.71
N PRO A 152 -14.72 4.56 6.69
CA PRO A 152 -13.61 4.15 5.83
C PRO A 152 -14.08 4.20 4.36
N VAL A 153 -13.34 4.91 3.49
CA VAL A 153 -13.73 5.12 2.09
C VAL A 153 -12.80 4.47 1.09
N ALA A 154 -11.57 4.18 1.48
CA ALA A 154 -10.60 3.44 0.65
C ALA A 154 -9.43 2.94 1.50
N VAL A 155 -8.69 1.99 0.92
CA VAL A 155 -7.33 1.65 1.35
C VAL A 155 -6.35 2.10 0.27
N LEU A 156 -5.26 2.76 0.65
CA LEU A 156 -4.17 3.12 -0.26
C LEU A 156 -2.90 2.40 0.12
N ILE A 157 -2.30 1.71 -0.86
CA ILE A 157 -1.06 0.94 -0.70
C ILE A 157 0.00 1.36 -1.72
N ALA A 158 1.27 1.04 -1.43
CA ALA A 158 2.37 1.31 -2.35
C ALA A 158 2.34 0.37 -3.56
N LEU A 159 2.25 -0.94 -3.30
CA LEU A 159 2.33 -1.96 -4.35
C LEU A 159 1.23 -3.02 -4.18
N ASP A 160 0.41 -3.18 -5.22
CA ASP A 160 -0.43 -4.37 -5.36
C ASP A 160 0.34 -5.46 -6.11
N ARG A 161 0.65 -6.53 -5.40
CA ARG A 161 1.38 -7.68 -5.95
C ARG A 161 0.50 -8.56 -6.83
N MET A 162 -0.82 -8.33 -6.86
CA MET A 162 -1.80 -9.10 -7.62
C MET A 162 -1.68 -10.61 -7.40
N GLU A 163 -1.26 -11.03 -6.21
CA GLU A 163 -1.05 -12.44 -5.86
C GLU A 163 -2.28 -13.04 -5.22
N ARG A 164 -2.60 -14.27 -5.63
CA ARG A 164 -3.65 -15.08 -4.99
C ARG A 164 -3.33 -15.31 -3.52
N GLY A 165 -4.33 -15.16 -2.68
CA GLY A 165 -4.26 -15.53 -1.27
C GLY A 165 -4.04 -17.03 -1.07
N GLY A 166 -3.73 -17.44 0.18
CA GLY A 166 -3.54 -18.85 0.53
C GLY A 166 -2.11 -19.36 0.30
N SER A 167 -1.93 -20.68 0.53
CA SER A 167 -0.64 -21.37 0.39
C SER A 167 -0.84 -22.80 -0.13
N GLY A 168 0.16 -23.34 -0.82
CA GLY A 168 0.14 -24.71 -1.36
C GLY A 168 -1.06 -24.95 -2.27
N ASP A 169 -1.80 -26.03 -2.00
CA ASP A 169 -2.96 -26.47 -2.79
C ASP A 169 -4.25 -25.66 -2.49
N THR A 170 -4.22 -24.71 -1.54
CA THR A 170 -5.36 -23.89 -1.12
C THR A 170 -5.25 -22.44 -1.62
N LEU A 171 -4.85 -22.27 -2.88
CA LEU A 171 -4.81 -20.94 -3.50
C LEU A 171 -6.24 -20.41 -3.72
N SER A 172 -6.49 -19.17 -3.27
CA SER A 172 -7.71 -18.44 -3.62
C SER A 172 -7.79 -18.23 -5.14
N ALA A 173 -9.01 -18.14 -5.67
CA ALA A 173 -9.21 -17.70 -7.06
C ALA A 173 -8.87 -16.22 -7.25
N ASN A 174 -8.96 -15.42 -6.18
CA ASN A 174 -8.78 -13.97 -6.18
C ASN A 174 -7.45 -13.58 -5.53
N SER A 175 -6.99 -12.36 -5.84
CA SER A 175 -5.90 -11.74 -5.06
C SER A 175 -6.38 -11.29 -3.67
N ALA A 176 -5.42 -11.06 -2.76
CA ALA A 176 -5.72 -10.54 -1.43
C ALA A 176 -6.43 -9.16 -1.49
N VAL A 177 -6.11 -8.34 -2.50
CA VAL A 177 -6.79 -7.07 -2.78
C VAL A 177 -8.24 -7.30 -3.21
N MET A 178 -8.47 -8.19 -4.18
CA MET A 178 -9.82 -8.51 -4.67
C MET A 178 -10.71 -9.08 -3.56
N ASP A 179 -10.19 -9.98 -2.74
CA ASP A 179 -10.92 -10.53 -1.59
C ASP A 179 -11.27 -9.43 -0.58
N PHE A 180 -10.33 -8.55 -0.26
CA PHE A 180 -10.59 -7.43 0.64
C PHE A 180 -11.66 -6.48 0.10
N GLU A 181 -11.60 -6.11 -1.18
CA GLU A 181 -12.60 -5.25 -1.81
C GLU A 181 -13.99 -5.86 -1.81
N ARG A 182 -14.10 -7.14 -2.15
CA ARG A 182 -15.37 -7.88 -2.13
C ARG A 182 -15.97 -7.92 -0.71
N ASP A 183 -15.13 -8.23 0.28
CA ASP A 183 -15.61 -8.50 1.64
C ASP A 183 -15.98 -7.21 2.39
N HIS A 184 -15.36 -6.07 2.04
CA HIS A 184 -15.57 -4.80 2.75
C HIS A 184 -16.28 -3.73 1.92
N GLY A 185 -16.42 -3.92 0.61
CA GLY A 185 -17.01 -2.93 -0.30
C GLY A 185 -16.16 -1.66 -0.46
N LEU A 186 -14.87 -1.72 -0.10
CA LEU A 186 -13.95 -0.59 -0.10
C LEU A 186 -12.92 -0.74 -1.24
N PRO A 187 -12.74 0.29 -2.08
CA PRO A 187 -11.71 0.24 -3.12
C PRO A 187 -10.31 0.24 -2.50
N VAL A 188 -9.42 -0.54 -3.10
CA VAL A 188 -7.99 -0.49 -2.82
C VAL A 188 -7.30 0.27 -3.96
N LEU A 189 -6.67 1.36 -3.61
CA LEU A 189 -5.85 2.16 -4.51
C LEU A 189 -4.39 1.73 -4.34
N ALA A 190 -3.71 1.38 -5.42
CA ALA A 190 -2.27 1.14 -5.41
C ALA A 190 -1.53 2.26 -6.14
N ILE A 191 -0.32 2.60 -5.71
CA ILE A 191 0.56 3.51 -6.46
C ILE A 191 1.06 2.78 -7.71
N ALA A 192 1.48 1.53 -7.55
CA ALA A 192 1.83 0.64 -8.65
C ALA A 192 1.31 -0.78 -8.42
N THR A 193 1.25 -1.55 -9.48
CA THR A 193 0.83 -2.96 -9.48
C THR A 193 1.95 -3.85 -10.00
N LEU A 194 1.78 -5.17 -9.91
CA LEU A 194 2.67 -6.13 -10.57
C LEU A 194 2.72 -5.92 -12.10
N THR A 195 1.64 -5.43 -12.71
CA THR A 195 1.63 -5.12 -14.14
C THR A 195 2.61 -3.99 -14.46
N ASP A 196 2.59 -2.89 -13.67
CA ASP A 196 3.51 -1.76 -13.85
C ASP A 196 4.97 -2.20 -13.64
N LEU A 197 5.22 -3.11 -12.68
CA LEU A 197 6.55 -3.72 -12.49
C LEU A 197 7.00 -4.50 -13.73
N MET A 198 6.12 -5.30 -14.34
CA MET A 198 6.44 -6.04 -15.56
C MET A 198 6.68 -5.11 -16.75
N GLU A 199 5.91 -4.04 -16.87
CA GLU A 199 6.12 -3.01 -17.90
C GLU A 199 7.49 -2.34 -17.73
N PHE A 200 7.88 -2.01 -16.48
CA PHE A 200 9.22 -1.49 -16.19
C PHE A 200 10.32 -2.45 -16.64
N LEU A 201 10.23 -3.75 -16.32
CA LEU A 201 11.23 -4.76 -16.70
C LEU A 201 11.35 -4.94 -18.22
N ASN A 202 10.26 -4.69 -18.98
CA ASN A 202 10.23 -4.83 -20.43
C ASN A 202 10.45 -3.51 -21.19
N SER A 203 10.58 -2.38 -20.48
CA SER A 203 10.66 -1.07 -21.12
C SER A 203 12.00 -0.77 -21.80
N ASP A 204 13.06 -1.41 -21.37
CA ASP A 204 14.41 -1.23 -21.88
C ASP A 204 15.18 -2.57 -21.84
N ALA A 205 15.47 -3.14 -23.01
CA ALA A 205 16.16 -4.41 -23.16
C ALA A 205 17.63 -4.36 -22.65
N ASP A 206 18.24 -3.18 -22.63
CA ASP A 206 19.60 -2.95 -22.16
C ASP A 206 19.65 -2.66 -20.65
N SER A 207 18.49 -2.58 -19.99
CA SER A 207 18.40 -2.40 -18.55
C SER A 207 19.04 -3.56 -17.79
N PRO A 208 19.79 -3.29 -16.71
CA PRO A 208 20.35 -4.35 -15.85
C PRO A 208 19.26 -5.24 -15.21
N TYR A 209 18.00 -4.82 -15.26
CA TYR A 209 16.87 -5.55 -14.70
C TYR A 209 16.09 -6.37 -15.74
N ALA A 210 16.32 -6.18 -17.04
CA ALA A 210 15.59 -6.87 -18.12
C ALA A 210 15.66 -8.40 -18.01
N GLY A 211 16.79 -8.96 -17.56
CA GLY A 211 16.97 -10.39 -17.35
C GLY A 211 16.04 -11.03 -16.30
N HIS A 212 15.32 -10.23 -15.51
CA HIS A 212 14.36 -10.72 -14.50
C HIS A 212 12.92 -10.84 -15.04
N ALA A 213 12.62 -10.28 -16.21
CA ALA A 213 11.26 -10.21 -16.78
C ALA A 213 10.61 -11.60 -16.88
N ASP A 214 11.31 -12.59 -17.46
CA ASP A 214 10.80 -13.96 -17.64
C ASP A 214 10.50 -14.66 -16.29
N ALA A 215 11.32 -14.43 -15.28
CA ALA A 215 11.11 -15.04 -13.96
C ALA A 215 9.85 -14.44 -13.29
N VAL A 216 9.65 -13.13 -13.42
CA VAL A 216 8.46 -12.44 -12.90
C VAL A 216 7.20 -12.87 -13.68
N ALA A 217 7.29 -13.02 -15.00
CA ALA A 217 6.18 -13.49 -15.82
C ALA A 217 5.73 -14.90 -15.42
N ARG A 218 6.66 -15.87 -15.30
CA ARG A 218 6.38 -17.23 -14.83
C ARG A 218 5.79 -17.26 -13.41
N TYR A 219 6.25 -16.39 -12.54
CA TYR A 219 5.71 -16.28 -11.19
C TYR A 219 4.27 -15.77 -11.19
N ARG A 220 3.98 -14.76 -12.02
CA ARG A 220 2.62 -14.24 -12.23
C ARG A 220 1.67 -15.30 -12.79
N GLU A 221 2.10 -16.07 -13.80
CA GLU A 221 1.29 -17.16 -14.35
C GLU A 221 0.89 -18.17 -13.27
N LYS A 222 1.80 -18.48 -12.37
CA LYS A 222 1.57 -19.48 -11.31
C LYS A 222 0.76 -18.95 -10.13
N TYR A 223 1.01 -17.72 -9.70
CA TYR A 223 0.48 -17.19 -8.43
C TYR A 223 -0.34 -15.90 -8.60
N GLY A 224 -0.44 -15.34 -9.79
CA GLY A 224 -1.24 -14.16 -10.07
C GLY A 224 -2.75 -14.45 -10.12
N ALA A 225 -3.53 -13.40 -9.85
CA ALA A 225 -4.99 -13.40 -9.96
C ALA A 225 -5.45 -12.49 -11.09
#